data_b02adfa96d59a4713e6d8b14f8e9b573
#
_entry.id   b02adfa96d59a4713e6d8b14f8e9b573
#
_cell.length_a   1.000
_cell.length_b   1.000
_cell.length_c   1.000
_cell.angle_alpha   90.00
_cell.angle_beta   90.00
_cell.angle_gamma   90.00
#
_symmetry.space_group_name_H-M   'P 1'
#
loop_
_entity.id
_entity.type
_entity.pdbx_description
1 polymer ?
#
loop_
_entity_poly.entity_id
_entity_poly.type
_entity_poly.pdbx_seq_one_letter_code
_entity_poly.pdbx_strand_id
1 'polypeptide(L)'
;MDPVAEPLKDLYGDLTINPNQRIGFHADARYNLYDLGLREANADIRVVYPRFSAAVGPRFNEQGGSRYLRAESMVKVLSNLDVRGATSWDVLRGQSIENRVSIDWRFSCWAVSAEYVNRNQGENEFRITVNLLGLGQAGTSARTGF
;
A
#
# COMPACT_ATOMS: atom_id res chain seq x y z
N MET A 1 18.76 -38.00 -13.39
CA MET A 1 18.48 -37.56 -11.98
C MET A 1 17.25 -36.67 -12.05
N ASP A 2 16.11 -37.23 -11.68
CA ASP A 2 14.89 -36.45 -11.62
C ASP A 2 15.03 -35.40 -10.51
N PRO A 3 14.63 -34.14 -10.74
CA PRO A 3 14.62 -33.14 -9.68
C PRO A 3 13.66 -33.64 -8.60
N VAL A 4 14.20 -33.87 -7.41
CA VAL A 4 13.39 -34.20 -6.23
C VAL A 4 12.41 -33.04 -6.08
N ALA A 5 11.12 -33.32 -6.30
CA ALA A 5 10.08 -32.33 -6.09
C ALA A 5 10.10 -31.94 -4.62
N GLU A 6 10.46 -30.67 -4.34
CA GLU A 6 10.43 -30.11 -3.00
C GLU A 6 8.96 -29.92 -2.60
N PRO A 7 8.38 -30.80 -1.78
CA PRO A 7 6.92 -30.81 -1.56
C PRO A 7 6.40 -29.63 -0.74
N LEU A 8 7.25 -28.96 0.04
CA LEU A 8 6.90 -27.81 0.88
C LEU A 8 8.09 -26.86 0.93
N LYS A 9 8.02 -25.77 0.17
CA LYS A 9 9.10 -24.78 0.11
C LYS A 9 8.96 -23.68 1.13
N ASP A 10 7.75 -23.15 1.26
CA ASP A 10 7.46 -22.00 2.10
C ASP A 10 6.26 -22.28 3.01
N LEU A 11 6.37 -21.84 4.25
CA LEU A 11 5.27 -21.77 5.20
C LEU A 11 4.74 -20.34 5.23
N TYR A 12 3.44 -20.18 5.05
CA TYR A 12 2.76 -18.89 5.14
C TYR A 12 1.88 -18.85 6.39
N GLY A 13 1.98 -17.79 7.16
CA GLY A 13 1.15 -17.51 8.31
C GLY A 13 0.47 -16.17 8.19
N ASP A 14 -0.80 -16.10 8.56
CA ASP A 14 -1.63 -14.90 8.60
C ASP A 14 -2.34 -14.79 9.95
N LEU A 15 -2.37 -13.60 10.51
CA LEU A 15 -3.04 -13.30 11.76
C LEU A 15 -3.82 -11.99 11.63
N THR A 16 -5.13 -12.06 11.86
CA THR A 16 -5.99 -10.88 11.91
C THR A 16 -6.71 -10.81 13.26
N ILE A 17 -6.56 -9.68 13.93
CA ILE A 17 -7.20 -9.40 15.23
C ILE A 17 -7.97 -8.08 15.12
N ASN A 18 -9.26 -8.11 15.39
CA ASN A 18 -10.13 -6.94 15.41
C ASN A 18 -10.75 -6.78 16.81
N PRO A 19 -10.08 -6.08 17.74
CA PRO A 19 -10.58 -5.91 19.10
C PRO A 19 -11.93 -5.18 19.16
N ASN A 20 -12.18 -4.34 18.16
CA ASN A 20 -13.44 -3.63 17.96
C ASN A 20 -13.61 -3.23 16.49
N GLN A 21 -14.74 -2.61 16.14
CA GLN A 21 -15.01 -2.17 14.76
C GLN A 21 -14.11 -1.03 14.24
N ARG A 22 -13.33 -0.41 15.11
CA ARG A 22 -12.51 0.77 14.79
C ARG A 22 -11.03 0.47 14.69
N ILE A 23 -10.56 -0.59 15.35
CA ILE A 23 -9.14 -0.93 15.42
C ILE A 23 -8.97 -2.36 14.91
N GLY A 24 -8.08 -2.53 13.96
CA GLY A 24 -7.67 -3.82 13.43
C GLY A 24 -6.15 -3.96 13.45
N PHE A 25 -5.71 -5.16 13.70
CA PHE A 25 -4.32 -5.58 13.55
C PHE A 25 -4.28 -6.73 12.55
N HIS A 26 -3.37 -6.66 11.60
CA HIS A 26 -3.10 -7.71 10.64
C HIS A 26 -1.60 -7.95 10.57
N ALA A 27 -1.19 -9.20 10.54
CA ALA A 27 0.20 -9.58 10.33
C ALA A 27 0.26 -10.83 9.46
N ASP A 28 1.19 -10.84 8.52
CA ASP A 28 1.50 -11.99 7.70
C ASP A 28 3.01 -12.24 7.64
N ALA A 29 3.39 -13.49 7.48
CA ALA A 29 4.79 -13.88 7.37
C ALA A 29 4.94 -15.08 6.43
N ARG A 30 6.07 -15.10 5.71
CA ARG A 30 6.50 -16.19 4.85
C ARG A 30 7.85 -16.68 5.29
N TYR A 31 7.92 -17.94 5.65
CA TYR A 31 9.12 -18.58 6.15
C TYR A 31 9.56 -19.70 5.20
N ASN A 32 10.81 -19.71 4.80
CA ASN A 32 11.36 -20.79 3.97
C ASN A 32 11.87 -21.92 4.87
N LEU A 33 11.36 -23.13 4.62
CA LEU A 33 11.66 -24.30 5.43
C LEU A 33 13.03 -24.91 5.14
N TYR A 34 13.59 -24.67 3.94
CA TYR A 34 14.89 -25.21 3.56
C TYR A 34 16.06 -24.35 4.03
N ASP A 35 15.94 -23.04 3.82
CA ASP A 35 16.97 -22.09 4.25
C ASP A 35 16.79 -21.66 5.71
N LEU A 36 15.72 -22.13 6.38
CA LEU A 36 15.34 -21.76 7.74
C LEU A 36 15.33 -20.22 7.94
N GLY A 37 14.88 -19.50 6.90
CA GLY A 37 14.91 -18.04 6.85
C GLY A 37 13.52 -17.40 6.71
N LEU A 38 13.32 -16.25 7.38
CA LEU A 38 12.14 -15.41 7.22
C LEU A 38 12.26 -14.64 5.89
N ARG A 39 11.44 -14.97 4.91
CA ARG A 39 11.46 -14.36 3.57
C ARG A 39 10.74 -13.03 3.51
N GLU A 40 9.59 -12.99 4.17
CA GLU A 40 8.73 -11.82 4.17
C GLU A 40 7.97 -11.74 5.49
N ALA A 41 7.81 -10.54 6.02
CA ALA A 41 6.96 -10.28 7.16
C ALA A 41 6.35 -8.89 7.05
N ASN A 42 5.05 -8.82 7.22
CA ASN A 42 4.28 -7.59 7.19
C ASN A 42 3.43 -7.52 8.44
N ALA A 43 3.22 -6.31 8.93
CA ALA A 43 2.23 -6.08 9.98
C ALA A 43 1.58 -4.72 9.74
N ASP A 44 0.31 -4.59 10.13
CA ASP A 44 -0.44 -3.35 10.02
C ASP A 44 -1.30 -3.13 11.26
N ILE A 45 -1.31 -1.91 11.74
CA ILE A 45 -2.32 -1.42 12.66
C ILE A 45 -3.21 -0.48 11.88
N ARG A 46 -4.51 -0.72 11.89
CA ARG A 46 -5.51 0.10 11.22
C ARG A 46 -6.48 0.70 12.21
N VAL A 47 -6.80 1.97 11.98
CA VAL A 47 -7.84 2.70 12.72
C VAL A 47 -8.86 3.23 11.73
N VAL A 48 -10.14 3.03 12.00
CA VAL A 48 -11.24 3.42 11.11
C VAL A 48 -12.29 4.20 11.89
N TYR A 49 -12.60 5.40 11.41
CA TYR A 49 -13.70 6.25 11.85
C TYR A 49 -14.59 6.61 10.65
N PRO A 50 -15.82 7.13 10.86
CA PRO A 50 -16.73 7.42 9.74
C PRO A 50 -16.18 8.35 8.66
N ARG A 51 -15.27 9.25 9.02
CA ARG A 51 -14.66 10.23 8.09
C ARG A 51 -13.14 10.13 7.98
N PHE A 52 -12.53 9.19 8.67
CA PHE A 52 -11.08 9.08 8.73
C PHE A 52 -10.68 7.61 8.86
N SER A 53 -9.69 7.21 8.12
CA SER A 53 -8.99 5.95 8.38
C SER A 53 -7.48 6.16 8.24
N ALA A 54 -6.73 5.42 9.04
CA ALA A 54 -5.28 5.38 8.94
C ALA A 54 -4.80 3.95 9.16
N ALA A 55 -3.70 3.61 8.50
CA ALA A 55 -2.98 2.38 8.74
C ALA A 55 -1.49 2.66 8.74
N VAL A 56 -0.77 1.95 9.60
CA VAL A 56 0.69 2.01 9.65
C VAL A 56 1.23 0.63 9.95
N GLY A 57 2.33 0.27 9.28
CA GLY A 57 2.94 -1.01 9.53
C GLY A 57 4.29 -1.20 8.86
N PRO A 58 5.18 -2.00 9.51
CA PRO A 58 6.43 -2.41 8.93
C PRO A 58 6.23 -3.43 7.79
N ARG A 59 7.16 -3.38 6.86
CA ARG A 59 7.31 -4.33 5.75
C ARG A 59 8.76 -4.82 5.73
N PHE A 60 8.92 -6.11 5.70
CA PHE A 60 10.20 -6.78 5.59
C PHE A 60 10.20 -7.75 4.41
N ASN A 61 11.21 -7.65 3.56
CA ASN A 61 11.44 -8.59 2.48
C ASN A 61 12.94 -8.88 2.37
N GLU A 62 13.31 -10.13 2.63
CA GLU A 62 14.70 -10.56 2.62
C GLU A 62 15.29 -10.54 1.21
N GLN A 63 14.56 -11.03 0.20
CA GLN A 63 15.04 -11.12 -1.19
C GLN A 63 15.35 -9.75 -1.79
N GLY A 64 14.55 -8.74 -1.43
CA GLY A 64 14.79 -7.35 -1.85
C GLY A 64 15.70 -6.57 -0.92
N GLY A 65 16.15 -7.15 0.22
CA GLY A 65 16.92 -6.44 1.24
C GLY A 65 16.20 -5.21 1.79
N SER A 66 14.87 -5.18 1.69
CA SER A 66 14.07 -4.00 2.01
C SER A 66 13.41 -4.10 3.37
N ARG A 67 13.58 -3.03 4.15
CA ARG A 67 12.89 -2.82 5.44
C ARG A 67 12.33 -1.42 5.45
N TYR A 68 11.03 -1.31 5.31
CA TYR A 68 10.39 -0.01 5.28
C TYR A 68 9.14 0.03 6.15
N LEU A 69 8.82 1.22 6.61
CA LEU A 69 7.56 1.54 7.26
C LEU A 69 6.62 2.13 6.21
N ARG A 70 5.42 1.59 6.12
CA ARG A 70 4.34 2.15 5.31
C ARG A 70 3.30 2.78 6.21
N ALA A 71 2.90 3.99 5.89
CA ALA A 71 1.77 4.64 6.51
C ALA A 71 0.82 5.14 5.43
N GLU A 72 -0.48 4.99 5.67
CA GLU A 72 -1.52 5.49 4.79
C GLU A 72 -2.66 6.08 5.60
N SER A 73 -3.31 7.08 5.02
CA SER A 73 -4.46 7.73 5.63
C SER A 73 -5.49 8.12 4.57
N MET A 74 -6.74 8.16 4.97
CA MET A 74 -7.85 8.65 4.16
C MET A 74 -8.73 9.56 5.01
N VAL A 75 -9.09 10.70 4.46
CA VAL A 75 -10.04 11.65 5.06
C VAL A 75 -11.19 11.88 4.09
N LYS A 76 -12.39 11.66 4.55
CA LYS A 76 -13.62 12.00 3.84
C LYS A 76 -13.96 13.47 4.12
N VAL A 77 -13.57 14.36 3.21
CA VAL A 77 -13.75 15.81 3.36
C VAL A 77 -15.22 16.18 3.15
N LEU A 78 -15.83 15.61 2.10
CA LEU A 78 -17.26 15.75 1.80
C LEU A 78 -17.87 14.37 1.58
N SER A 79 -19.19 14.29 1.43
CA SER A 79 -19.86 13.01 1.14
C SER A 79 -19.37 12.33 -0.15
N ASN A 80 -18.85 13.12 -1.07
CA ASN A 80 -18.38 12.72 -2.40
C ASN A 80 -16.90 13.04 -2.67
N LEU A 81 -16.15 13.53 -1.67
CA LEU A 81 -14.74 13.92 -1.82
C LEU A 81 -13.89 13.23 -0.75
N ASP A 82 -13.00 12.39 -1.19
CA ASP A 82 -12.00 11.71 -0.34
C ASP A 82 -10.60 12.21 -0.69
N VAL A 83 -9.78 12.42 0.34
CA VAL A 83 -8.35 12.72 0.22
C VAL A 83 -7.58 11.58 0.86
N ARG A 84 -6.58 11.05 0.16
CA ARG A 84 -5.72 9.98 0.65
C ARG A 84 -4.27 10.40 0.64
N GLY A 85 -3.53 9.98 1.64
CA GLY A 85 -2.09 10.11 1.74
C GLY A 85 -1.46 8.76 2.01
N ALA A 86 -0.31 8.49 1.40
CA ALA A 86 0.50 7.33 1.72
C ALA A 86 1.98 7.70 1.68
N THR A 87 2.76 7.13 2.58
CA THR A 87 4.21 7.27 2.61
C THR A 87 4.86 5.93 2.89
N SER A 88 6.03 5.73 2.29
CA SER A 88 6.90 4.59 2.55
C SER A 88 8.28 5.13 2.94
N TRP A 89 8.78 4.69 4.09
CA TRP A 89 10.03 5.15 4.67
C TRP A 89 11.01 3.98 4.84
N ASP A 90 12.19 4.07 4.22
CA ASP A 90 13.26 3.10 4.42
C ASP A 90 13.88 3.30 5.81
N VAL A 91 13.68 2.32 6.68
CA VAL A 91 14.15 2.38 8.07
C VAL A 91 15.67 2.26 8.15
N LEU A 92 16.30 1.53 7.23
CA LEU A 92 17.74 1.32 7.23
C LEU A 92 18.50 2.54 6.72
N ARG A 93 17.98 3.18 5.70
CA ARG A 93 18.62 4.35 5.06
C ARG A 93 18.16 5.68 5.65
N GLY A 94 17.10 5.67 6.47
CA GLY A 94 16.56 6.87 7.08
C GLY A 94 15.96 7.87 6.08
N GLN A 95 15.39 7.38 4.97
CA GLN A 95 14.89 8.25 3.89
C GLN A 95 13.52 7.79 3.38
N SER A 96 12.75 8.74 2.88
CA SER A 96 11.48 8.45 2.21
C SER A 96 11.74 7.70 0.90
N ILE A 97 10.99 6.63 0.65
CA ILE A 97 11.00 5.88 -0.62
C ILE A 97 10.01 6.51 -1.58
N GLU A 98 8.78 6.68 -1.11
CA GLU A 98 7.66 7.19 -1.90
C GLU A 98 6.70 7.96 -1.01
N ASN A 99 6.23 9.09 -1.50
CA ASN A 99 5.10 9.82 -0.94
C ASN A 99 4.02 9.96 -2.00
N ARG A 100 2.78 9.66 -1.62
CA ARG A 100 1.63 9.69 -2.51
C ARG A 100 0.51 10.49 -1.88
N VAL A 101 -0.09 11.36 -2.67
CA VAL A 101 -1.31 12.08 -2.30
C VAL A 101 -2.31 11.89 -3.43
N SER A 102 -3.55 11.55 -3.10
CA SER A 102 -4.63 11.47 -4.08
C SER A 102 -5.91 12.11 -3.57
N ILE A 103 -6.67 12.63 -4.52
CA ILE A 103 -7.97 13.22 -4.31
C ILE A 103 -8.95 12.48 -5.22
N ASP A 104 -10.02 11.94 -4.64
CA ASP A 104 -11.08 11.25 -5.35
C ASP A 104 -12.38 12.02 -5.20
N TRP A 105 -12.89 12.53 -6.30
CA TRP A 105 -14.13 13.28 -6.34
C TRP A 105 -15.17 12.53 -7.17
N ARG A 106 -16.28 12.16 -6.53
CA ARG A 106 -17.35 11.37 -7.12
C ARG A 106 -18.60 12.23 -7.38
N PHE A 107 -19.15 12.09 -8.58
CA PHE A 107 -20.39 12.68 -9.01
C PHE A 107 -21.41 11.57 -9.36
N SER A 108 -22.63 11.94 -9.70
CA SER A 108 -23.68 10.96 -9.96
C SER A 108 -23.36 10.00 -11.11
N CYS A 109 -22.69 10.48 -12.17
CA CYS A 109 -22.42 9.72 -13.39
C CYS A 109 -20.95 9.55 -13.71
N TRP A 110 -20.04 10.20 -12.96
CA TRP A 110 -18.61 10.17 -13.20
C TRP A 110 -17.82 10.40 -11.91
N ALA A 111 -16.57 10.03 -11.93
CA ALA A 111 -15.63 10.31 -10.86
C ALA A 111 -14.31 10.78 -11.44
N VAL A 112 -13.63 11.68 -10.74
CA VAL A 112 -12.28 12.14 -11.06
C VAL A 112 -11.36 11.77 -9.91
N SER A 113 -10.23 11.17 -10.25
CA SER A 113 -9.12 10.94 -9.33
C SER A 113 -7.91 11.73 -9.82
N ALA A 114 -7.29 12.51 -8.95
CA ALA A 114 -5.99 13.12 -9.17
C ALA A 114 -5.00 12.53 -8.17
N GLU A 115 -3.87 12.05 -8.65
CA GLU A 115 -2.84 11.43 -7.84
C GLU A 115 -1.48 12.08 -8.15
N TYR A 116 -0.74 12.41 -7.11
CA TYR A 116 0.65 12.84 -7.16
C TYR A 116 1.52 11.86 -6.40
N VAL A 117 2.56 11.36 -7.05
CA VAL A 117 3.54 10.44 -6.46
C VAL A 117 4.92 11.07 -6.58
N ASN A 118 5.58 11.22 -5.45
CA ASN A 118 6.98 11.64 -5.37
C ASN A 118 7.83 10.46 -4.90
N ARG A 119 8.85 10.09 -5.68
CA ARG A 119 9.82 9.05 -5.35
C ARG A 119 11.19 9.66 -5.08
N ASN A 120 11.90 9.10 -4.13
CA ASN A 120 13.20 9.62 -3.67
C ASN A 120 14.29 9.69 -4.76
N GLN A 121 14.11 9.01 -5.88
CA GLN A 121 15.04 9.05 -7.02
C GLN A 121 14.81 10.23 -7.96
N GLY A 122 14.00 11.21 -7.56
CA GLY A 122 13.70 12.40 -8.35
C GLY A 122 12.58 12.19 -9.38
N GLU A 123 11.97 11.03 -9.40
CA GLU A 123 10.81 10.75 -10.26
C GLU A 123 9.53 11.24 -9.60
N ASN A 124 8.90 12.21 -10.23
CA ASN A 124 7.56 12.67 -9.87
C ASN A 124 6.57 12.19 -10.94
N GLU A 125 5.45 11.69 -10.48
CA GLU A 125 4.37 11.26 -11.36
C GLU A 125 3.09 11.98 -10.96
N PHE A 126 2.41 12.55 -11.93
CA PHE A 126 1.08 13.11 -11.76
C PHE A 126 0.11 12.36 -12.67
N ARG A 127 -1.00 11.87 -12.11
CA ARG A 127 -1.99 11.11 -12.82
C ARG A 127 -3.38 11.69 -12.58
N ILE A 128 -4.11 11.89 -13.65
CA ILE A 128 -5.54 12.20 -13.60
C ILE A 128 -6.29 11.05 -14.27
N THR A 129 -7.31 10.56 -13.60
CA THR A 129 -8.18 9.50 -14.10
C THR A 129 -9.62 9.95 -14.02
N VAL A 130 -10.35 9.82 -15.13
CA VAL A 130 -11.79 10.06 -15.18
C VAL A 130 -12.48 8.72 -15.38
N ASN A 131 -13.38 8.37 -14.47
CA ASN A 131 -14.21 7.18 -14.54
C ASN A 131 -15.65 7.58 -14.87
N LEU A 132 -16.18 7.06 -15.96
CA LEU A 132 -17.58 7.18 -16.30
C LEU A 132 -18.31 5.98 -15.71
N LEU A 133 -19.18 6.23 -14.74
CA LEU A 133 -19.94 5.17 -14.08
C LEU A 133 -20.88 4.52 -15.08
N GLY A 134 -20.59 3.27 -15.48
CA GLY A 134 -21.35 2.50 -16.47
C GLY A 134 -20.77 2.44 -17.88
N LEU A 135 -19.73 3.20 -18.24
CA LEU A 135 -19.15 3.23 -19.59
C LEU A 135 -17.65 2.88 -19.67
N GLY A 136 -16.98 2.72 -18.55
CA GLY A 136 -15.54 2.42 -18.51
C GLY A 136 -14.69 3.52 -17.89
N GLN A 137 -13.36 3.37 -18.00
CA GLN A 137 -12.36 4.25 -17.40
C GLN A 137 -11.48 4.88 -18.49
N ALA A 138 -11.26 6.19 -18.41
CA ALA A 138 -10.25 6.91 -19.16
C ALA A 138 -9.27 7.60 -18.20
N GLY A 139 -7.99 7.59 -18.51
CA GLY A 139 -6.96 8.21 -17.67
C GLY A 139 -5.74 8.64 -18.47
N THR A 140 -5.02 9.62 -17.95
CA THR A 140 -3.71 10.06 -18.45
C THR A 140 -2.73 10.16 -17.29
N SER A 141 -1.45 9.85 -17.55
CA SER A 141 -0.36 10.02 -16.61
C SER A 141 0.77 10.79 -17.26
N ALA A 142 1.39 11.68 -16.52
CA ALA A 142 2.60 12.39 -16.92
C ALA A 142 3.72 12.05 -15.89
N ARG A 143 4.87 11.65 -16.40
CA ARG A 143 6.08 11.50 -15.61
C ARG A 143 7.00 12.67 -15.92
N THR A 144 7.46 13.35 -14.88
CA THR A 144 8.52 14.35 -14.96
C THR A 144 9.73 13.79 -14.25
N GLY A 145 10.75 13.41 -15.01
CA GLY A 145 12.07 13.09 -14.51
C GLY A 145 12.95 14.35 -14.49
N PHE A 146 13.65 14.56 -13.42
CA PHE A 146 14.76 15.51 -13.31
C PHE A 146 16.01 14.80 -12.83
#